data_a0eaeec75e21a0cf5f5b32ff6f95f7ec
#
_entry.id   a0eaeec75e21a0cf5f5b32ff6f95f7ec
#
_cell.length_a   1.000
_cell.length_b   1.000
_cell.length_c   1.000
_cell.angle_alpha   90.00
_cell.angle_beta   90.00
_cell.angle_gamma   90.00
#
_symmetry.space_group_name_H-M   'P 1'
#
loop_
_entity.id
_entity.type
_entity.pdbx_description
1 polymer ?
#
loop_
_entity_poly.entity_id
_entity_poly.type
_entity_poly.pdbx_seq_one_letter_code
_entity_poly.pdbx_strand_id
1 'polypeptide(L)'
;MIQPQTRLKVADNTGAKEIMCFRVMGGSFRQTGSVGDIIMASVKSATPGGVVKKGDVVKAVIVRTHKSYHRPDGSYIRFDDNAAVIINNDKQPKGTRIFGPVARELREHDFMKIVSLAPEVL
;
A
#
# COMPACT_ATOMS: atom_id res chain seq x y z
N MET A 1 11.18 4.56 -4.23
CA MET A 1 10.31 3.52 -4.81
C MET A 1 10.38 2.25 -3.99
N ILE A 2 9.34 1.46 -4.06
CA ILE A 2 9.25 0.23 -3.26
C ILE A 2 9.89 -0.91 -4.03
N GLN A 3 10.77 -1.65 -3.37
CA GLN A 3 11.45 -2.79 -3.96
C GLN A 3 11.47 -3.93 -2.95
N PRO A 4 11.86 -5.16 -3.36
CA PRO A 4 11.98 -6.26 -2.39
C PRO A 4 12.82 -5.86 -1.18
N GLN A 5 12.36 -6.27 0.00
CA GLN A 5 12.92 -5.96 1.32
C GLN A 5 12.62 -4.55 1.85
N THR A 6 11.87 -3.73 1.12
CA THR A 6 11.40 -2.45 1.66
C THR A 6 10.32 -2.71 2.70
N ARG A 7 10.44 -2.05 3.85
CA ARG A 7 9.42 -2.10 4.90
C ARG A 7 8.46 -0.94 4.74
N LEU A 8 7.16 -1.22 4.89
CA LEU A 8 6.10 -0.23 4.75
C LEU A 8 5.20 -0.26 5.98
N LYS A 9 4.67 0.91 6.32
CA LYS A 9 3.60 0.99 7.30
C LYS A 9 2.30 0.48 6.67
N VAL A 10 1.43 -0.05 7.51
CA VAL A 10 0.09 -0.45 7.08
C VAL A 10 -0.89 0.65 7.48
N ALA A 11 -1.57 1.20 6.48
CA ALA A 11 -2.45 2.36 6.65
C ALA A 11 -3.92 1.96 6.82
N ASP A 12 -4.17 0.80 7.42
CA ASP A 12 -5.54 0.33 7.64
C ASP A 12 -5.70 -0.29 9.03
N ASN A 13 -6.92 -0.72 9.34
CA ASN A 13 -7.29 -1.26 10.64
C ASN A 13 -7.34 -2.80 10.68
N THR A 14 -6.61 -3.48 9.81
CA THR A 14 -6.55 -4.94 9.80
C THR A 14 -5.79 -5.53 11.00
N GLY A 15 -5.04 -4.68 11.71
CA GLY A 15 -4.20 -5.12 12.82
C GLY A 15 -2.72 -5.21 12.46
N ALA A 16 -2.37 -5.33 11.21
CA ALA A 16 -0.98 -5.28 10.78
C ALA A 16 -0.45 -3.86 10.96
N LYS A 17 0.79 -3.73 11.44
CA LYS A 17 1.45 -2.44 11.64
C LYS A 17 2.55 -2.20 10.62
N GLU A 18 3.31 -3.23 10.31
CA GLU A 18 4.44 -3.15 9.39
C GLU A 18 4.50 -4.40 8.52
N ILE A 19 4.73 -4.22 7.25
CA ILE A 19 4.93 -5.31 6.29
C ILE A 19 6.25 -5.10 5.55
N MET A 20 6.81 -6.20 5.03
CA MET A 20 8.02 -6.13 4.20
C MET A 20 7.69 -6.70 2.83
N CYS A 21 7.90 -5.88 1.80
CA CYS A 21 7.73 -6.30 0.42
C CYS A 21 8.79 -7.35 0.06
N PHE A 22 8.38 -8.42 -0.60
CA PHE A 22 9.33 -9.38 -1.15
C PHE A 22 9.14 -9.60 -2.65
N ARG A 23 8.06 -9.08 -3.22
CA ARG A 23 7.80 -9.17 -4.65
C ARG A 23 6.88 -8.04 -5.10
N VAL A 24 7.23 -7.40 -6.22
CA VAL A 24 6.35 -6.44 -6.87
C VAL A 24 5.62 -7.14 -8.00
N MET A 25 4.30 -7.10 -7.99
CA MET A 25 3.48 -7.77 -8.98
C MET A 25 3.47 -6.98 -10.29
N GLY A 26 3.16 -7.64 -11.40
CA GLY A 26 3.01 -6.96 -12.68
C GLY A 26 4.02 -7.35 -13.75
N GLY A 27 4.74 -8.45 -13.55
CA GLY A 27 5.67 -8.98 -14.54
C GLY A 27 6.90 -9.61 -13.92
N SER A 28 7.54 -10.52 -14.65
CA SER A 28 8.68 -11.29 -14.14
C SER A 28 9.91 -10.44 -13.85
N PHE A 29 10.04 -9.31 -14.53
CA PHE A 29 11.22 -8.44 -14.40
C PHE A 29 10.95 -7.18 -13.59
N ARG A 30 9.79 -7.08 -12.98
CA ARG A 30 9.43 -5.89 -12.23
C ARG A 30 10.16 -5.87 -10.91
N GLN A 31 10.99 -4.85 -10.70
CA GLN A 31 11.84 -4.74 -9.52
C GLN A 31 11.40 -3.64 -8.56
N THR A 32 10.67 -2.64 -9.04
CA THR A 32 10.24 -1.51 -8.21
C THR A 32 8.75 -1.23 -8.40
N GLY A 33 8.13 -0.74 -7.35
CA GLY A 33 6.73 -0.35 -7.35
C GLY A 33 6.53 1.07 -6.86
N SER A 34 5.46 1.69 -7.31
CA SER A 34 5.02 3.01 -6.91
C SER A 34 3.56 2.97 -6.48
N VAL A 35 2.96 4.14 -6.26
CA VAL A 35 1.56 4.23 -5.85
C VAL A 35 0.66 3.50 -6.87
N GLY A 36 -0.25 2.69 -6.35
CA GLY A 36 -1.16 1.91 -7.18
C GLY A 36 -0.65 0.54 -7.58
N ASP A 37 0.61 0.24 -7.33
CA ASP A 37 1.16 -1.09 -7.61
C ASP A 37 0.83 -2.05 -6.48
N ILE A 38 0.60 -3.31 -6.85
CA ILE A 38 0.31 -4.39 -5.91
C ILE A 38 1.62 -5.10 -5.58
N ILE A 39 1.82 -5.37 -4.31
CA ILE A 39 2.99 -6.11 -3.84
C ILE A 39 2.55 -7.33 -3.03
N MET A 40 3.44 -8.32 -2.98
CA MET A 40 3.35 -9.41 -2.01
C MET A 40 4.29 -9.09 -0.87
N ALA A 41 3.78 -9.22 0.35
CA ALA A 41 4.54 -8.83 1.53
C ALA A 41 4.29 -9.79 2.68
N SER A 42 5.25 -9.85 3.61
CA SER A 42 5.08 -10.58 4.86
C SER A 42 4.85 -9.61 6.00
N VAL A 43 3.96 -9.96 6.91
CA VAL A 43 3.64 -9.13 8.07
C VAL A 43 4.74 -9.28 9.11
N LYS A 44 5.41 -8.17 9.44
CA LYS A 44 6.52 -8.17 10.41
C LYS A 44 6.09 -7.73 11.79
N SER A 45 5.01 -6.96 11.90
CA SER A 45 4.48 -6.50 13.18
C SER A 45 2.96 -6.39 13.06
N ALA A 46 2.25 -6.90 14.04
CA ALA A 46 0.78 -6.87 14.05
C ALA A 46 0.26 -6.81 15.49
N THR A 47 -0.93 -6.22 15.66
CA THR A 47 -1.64 -6.20 16.92
C THR A 47 -2.26 -7.58 17.17
N PRO A 48 -2.08 -8.17 18.36
CA PRO A 48 -2.73 -9.45 18.68
C PRO A 48 -4.25 -9.36 18.54
N GLY A 49 -4.85 -10.42 17.96
CA GLY A 49 -6.29 -10.49 17.79
C GLY A 49 -6.83 -9.79 16.56
N GLY A 50 -5.97 -9.21 15.72
CA GLY A 50 -6.40 -8.60 14.48
C GLY A 50 -6.71 -9.62 13.38
N VAL A 51 -7.24 -9.13 12.27
CA VAL A 51 -7.57 -9.95 11.11
C VAL A 51 -6.32 -10.58 10.49
N VAL A 52 -5.21 -9.84 10.54
CA VAL A 52 -3.92 -10.25 9.99
C VAL A 52 -2.94 -10.45 11.14
N LYS A 53 -2.16 -11.53 11.08
CA LYS A 53 -1.22 -11.89 12.13
C LYS A 53 0.22 -11.78 11.64
N LYS A 54 1.14 -11.62 12.58
CA LYS A 54 2.57 -11.61 12.30
C LYS A 54 2.97 -12.91 11.59
N GLY A 55 3.74 -12.77 10.52
CA GLY A 55 4.20 -13.90 9.70
C GLY A 55 3.30 -14.23 8.52
N ASP A 56 2.11 -13.66 8.45
CA ASP A 56 1.22 -13.88 7.32
C ASP A 56 1.80 -13.29 6.03
N VAL A 57 1.49 -13.94 4.91
CA VAL A 57 1.79 -13.41 3.57
C VAL A 57 0.53 -12.77 3.04
N VAL A 58 0.63 -11.51 2.63
CA VAL A 58 -0.53 -10.72 2.20
C VAL A 58 -0.23 -10.00 0.90
N LYS A 59 -1.30 -9.69 0.15
CA LYS A 59 -1.24 -8.74 -0.96
C LYS A 59 -1.56 -7.35 -0.42
N ALA A 60 -0.84 -6.37 -0.90
CA ALA A 60 -1.06 -4.98 -0.51
C ALA A 60 -0.90 -4.06 -1.70
N VAL A 61 -1.57 -2.93 -1.67
CA VAL A 61 -1.40 -1.88 -2.66
C VAL A 61 -0.68 -0.70 -2.01
N ILE A 62 0.31 -0.16 -2.71
CA ILE A 62 1.05 1.01 -2.23
C ILE A 62 0.17 2.24 -2.36
N VAL A 63 -0.09 2.93 -1.24
CA VAL A 63 -0.98 4.10 -1.23
C VAL A 63 -0.21 5.42 -1.13
N ARG A 64 1.01 5.40 -0.63
CA ARG A 64 1.88 6.58 -0.60
C ARG A 64 3.34 6.16 -0.50
N THR A 65 4.24 7.00 -1.03
CA THR A 65 5.67 6.74 -1.01
C THR A 65 6.41 7.96 -0.48
N HIS A 66 7.51 7.72 0.22
CA HIS A 66 8.41 8.78 0.68
C HIS A 66 9.18 9.40 -0.49
N LYS A 67 9.56 8.60 -1.48
CA LYS A 67 10.25 9.12 -2.66
C LYS A 67 9.25 9.85 -3.55
N SER A 68 9.61 11.07 -3.97
CA SER A 68 8.77 11.85 -4.86
C SER A 68 8.62 11.19 -6.24
N TYR A 69 7.48 11.39 -6.86
CA TYR A 69 7.27 10.96 -8.23
C TYR A 69 6.58 12.07 -9.02
N HIS A 70 6.78 12.03 -10.33
CA HIS A 70 6.32 13.06 -11.25
C HIS A 70 4.90 12.73 -11.72
N ARG A 71 4.02 13.74 -11.68
CA ARG A 71 2.66 13.61 -12.18
C ARG A 71 2.55 14.12 -13.62
N PRO A 72 1.55 13.66 -14.39
CA PRO A 72 1.39 14.12 -15.78
C PRO A 72 1.22 15.62 -15.94
N ASP A 73 0.74 16.33 -14.92
CA ASP A 73 0.56 17.78 -14.96
C ASP A 73 1.85 18.57 -14.67
N GLY A 74 2.98 17.88 -14.51
CA GLY A 74 4.27 18.51 -14.25
C GLY A 74 4.61 18.70 -12.80
N SER A 75 3.69 18.40 -11.86
CA SER A 75 3.96 18.51 -10.44
C SER A 75 4.62 17.25 -9.89
N TYR A 76 5.21 17.39 -8.70
CA TYR A 76 5.76 16.27 -7.93
C TYR A 76 4.98 16.12 -6.65
N ILE A 77 4.87 14.88 -6.18
CA ILE A 77 4.29 14.60 -4.88
C ILE A 77 5.17 13.62 -4.13
N ARG A 78 5.28 13.81 -2.82
CA ARG A 78 5.92 12.85 -1.93
C ARG A 78 5.22 12.91 -0.57
N PHE A 79 5.31 11.81 0.16
CA PHE A 79 4.75 11.69 1.49
C PHE A 79 5.86 11.49 2.51
N ASP A 80 5.53 11.55 3.79
CA ASP A 80 6.52 11.42 4.86
C ASP A 80 6.97 9.98 5.05
N ASP A 81 6.22 9.01 4.55
CA ASP A 81 6.50 7.60 4.74
C ASP A 81 6.07 6.78 3.53
N ASN A 82 6.44 5.50 3.55
CA ASN A 82 5.91 4.50 2.64
C ASN A 82 4.78 3.77 3.35
N ALA A 83 3.63 3.66 2.72
CA ALA A 83 2.50 2.98 3.31
C ALA A 83 1.72 2.17 2.28
N ALA A 84 1.10 1.11 2.76
CA ALA A 84 0.31 0.21 1.94
C ALA A 84 -0.98 -0.17 2.67
N VAL A 85 -1.97 -0.60 1.90
CA VAL A 85 -3.23 -1.11 2.41
C VAL A 85 -3.35 -2.57 2.00
N ILE A 86 -3.69 -3.44 2.95
CA ILE A 86 -3.85 -4.85 2.68
C ILE A 86 -5.14 -5.08 1.90
N ILE A 87 -5.05 -5.82 0.81
CA ILE A 87 -6.18 -6.09 -0.08
C ILE A 87 -6.44 -7.59 -0.21
N ASN A 88 -7.67 -7.90 -0.61
CA ASN A 88 -8.07 -9.26 -0.99
C ASN A 88 -7.67 -9.53 -2.45
N ASN A 89 -7.89 -10.78 -2.91
CA ASN A 89 -7.59 -11.15 -4.29
C ASN A 89 -8.43 -10.39 -5.32
N ASP A 90 -9.58 -9.85 -4.92
CA ASP A 90 -10.47 -9.07 -5.77
C ASP A 90 -10.18 -7.56 -5.74
N LYS A 91 -9.02 -7.17 -5.22
CA LYS A 91 -8.58 -5.78 -5.10
C LYS A 91 -9.39 -4.92 -4.12
N GLN A 92 -10.20 -5.54 -3.27
CA GLN A 92 -10.93 -4.82 -2.24
C GLN A 92 -10.11 -4.72 -0.95
N PRO A 93 -10.16 -3.60 -0.22
CA PRO A 93 -9.44 -3.49 1.03
C PRO A 93 -9.97 -4.50 2.04
N LYS A 94 -9.06 -5.12 2.78
CA LYS A 94 -9.42 -6.09 3.81
C LYS A 94 -9.96 -5.41 5.06
N GLY A 95 -9.46 -4.21 5.36
CA GLY A 95 -9.94 -3.42 6.47
C GLY A 95 -11.12 -2.54 6.10
N THR A 96 -11.67 -1.87 7.09
CA THR A 96 -12.83 -0.98 6.93
C THR A 96 -12.46 0.50 7.06
N ARG A 97 -11.25 0.82 7.49
CA ARG A 97 -10.78 2.20 7.67
C ARG A 97 -9.39 2.37 7.10
N ILE A 98 -9.13 3.56 6.59
CA ILE A 98 -7.82 3.96 6.08
C ILE A 98 -7.30 5.11 6.94
N PHE A 99 -6.02 5.05 7.30
CA PHE A 99 -5.37 6.06 8.12
C PHE A 99 -4.41 6.90 7.29
N GLY A 100 -4.52 8.22 7.43
CA GLY A 100 -3.66 9.15 6.75
C GLY A 100 -4.01 9.36 5.27
N PRO A 101 -3.25 10.22 4.58
CA PRO A 101 -3.54 10.55 3.20
C PRO A 101 -3.17 9.41 2.25
N VAL A 102 -3.86 9.35 1.11
CA VAL A 102 -3.50 8.47 0.01
C VAL A 102 -3.35 9.29 -1.27
N ALA A 103 -2.60 8.78 -2.23
CA ALA A 103 -2.42 9.46 -3.49
C ALA A 103 -3.62 9.20 -4.41
N ARG A 104 -4.01 10.21 -5.17
CA ARG A 104 -5.19 10.12 -6.06
C ARG A 104 -5.01 9.16 -7.23
N GLU A 105 -3.77 8.78 -7.56
CA GLU A 105 -3.48 7.83 -8.64
C GLU A 105 -4.11 6.46 -8.41
N LEU A 106 -4.55 6.17 -7.18
CA LEU A 106 -5.27 4.93 -6.90
C LEU A 106 -6.58 4.82 -7.70
N ARG A 107 -7.19 5.93 -8.09
CA ARG A 107 -8.39 5.92 -8.93
C ARG A 107 -8.12 5.30 -10.30
N GLU A 108 -6.94 5.58 -10.85
CA GLU A 108 -6.54 5.10 -12.17
C GLU A 108 -6.23 3.60 -12.17
N HIS A 109 -5.97 3.04 -10.99
CA HIS A 109 -5.64 1.64 -10.80
C HIS A 109 -6.80 0.81 -10.23
N ASP A 110 -8.04 1.34 -10.28
CA ASP A 110 -9.27 0.66 -9.85
C ASP A 110 -9.37 0.41 -8.34
N PHE A 111 -8.76 1.27 -7.54
CA PHE A 111 -8.84 1.19 -6.07
C PHE A 111 -9.80 2.25 -5.51
N MET A 112 -10.98 2.38 -6.11
CA MET A 112 -11.96 3.40 -5.72
C MET A 112 -12.44 3.24 -4.29
N LYS A 113 -12.56 2.01 -3.80
CA LYS A 113 -12.99 1.76 -2.42
C LYS A 113 -12.00 2.36 -1.41
N ILE A 114 -10.71 2.21 -1.67
CA ILE A 114 -9.65 2.78 -0.83
C ILE A 114 -9.74 4.30 -0.86
N VAL A 115 -9.92 4.88 -2.03
CA VAL A 115 -10.05 6.34 -2.16
C VAL A 115 -11.26 6.86 -1.38
N SER A 116 -12.38 6.14 -1.43
CA SER A 116 -13.59 6.56 -0.73
C SER A 116 -13.48 6.44 0.79
N LEU A 117 -12.66 5.52 1.29
CA LEU A 117 -12.43 5.33 2.72
C LEU A 117 -11.35 6.25 3.29
N ALA A 118 -10.51 6.80 2.44
CA ALA A 118 -9.37 7.61 2.89
C ALA A 118 -9.85 8.95 3.46
N PRO A 119 -9.26 9.42 4.57
CA PRO A 119 -9.61 10.72 5.14
C PRO A 119 -9.15 11.89 4.28
N GLU A 120 -8.12 11.70 3.48
CA GLU A 120 -7.56 12.74 2.62
C GLU A 120 -6.97 12.10 1.37
N VAL A 121 -7.23 12.71 0.21
CA VAL A 121 -6.73 12.24 -1.07
C VAL A 121 -5.89 13.37 -1.70
N LEU A 122 -4.62 13.13 -1.85
CA LEU A 122 -3.66 14.08 -2.40
C LEU A 122 -3.15 13.60 -3.76
#